data_0b1e40c60e51533d720f6fe24abe0e0f
#
_entry.id   0b1e40c60e51533d720f6fe24abe0e0f
#
_cell.length_a   1.000
_cell.length_b   1.000
_cell.length_c   1.000
_cell.angle_alpha   90.00
_cell.angle_beta   90.00
_cell.angle_gamma   90.00
#
_symmetry.space_group_name_H-M   'P 1'
#
loop_
_entity.id
_entity.type
_entity.pdbx_description
1 polymer ?
#
loop_
_entity_poly.entity_id
_entity_poly.type
_entity_poly.pdbx_seq_one_letter_code
_entity_poly.pdbx_strand_id
1 'polypeptide(L)'
;MSILSLNCRGLGDKSAVGELSRLIKVQRPQIIFLMETKLKKKGIEEVKNELKIDNVVSVDRIRMSGGLALFWDSEWDVNLRTL
;
A
#
# COMPACT_ATOMS: atom_id res chain seq x y z
N MET A 1 -4.88 10.84 13.48
CA MET A 1 -4.68 9.73 12.53
C MET A 1 -3.42 9.97 11.72
N SER A 2 -2.57 8.98 11.62
CA SER A 2 -1.34 9.10 10.84
C SER A 2 -1.44 8.34 9.52
N ILE A 3 -1.05 9.00 8.45
CA ILE A 3 -1.08 8.42 7.10
C ILE A 3 0.31 8.53 6.50
N LEU A 4 0.83 7.41 6.02
CA LEU A 4 2.07 7.41 5.25
C LEU A 4 1.69 7.41 3.78
N SER A 5 2.06 8.46 3.07
CA SER A 5 1.79 8.59 1.64
C SER A 5 3.12 8.57 0.89
N LEU A 6 3.24 7.70 -0.09
CA LEU A 6 4.50 7.49 -0.78
C LEU A 6 4.29 7.25 -2.26
N ASN A 7 5.10 7.92 -3.09
CA ASN A 7 5.16 7.63 -4.51
C ASN A 7 6.26 6.58 -4.73
N CYS A 8 5.85 5.37 -5.07
CA CYS A 8 6.75 4.22 -5.09
C CYS A 8 7.60 4.11 -6.34
N ARG A 9 7.13 4.67 -7.45
CA ARG A 9 7.78 4.52 -8.77
C ARG A 9 8.03 3.05 -9.13
N GLY A 10 7.13 2.17 -8.67
CA GLY A 10 7.22 0.75 -8.92
C GLY A 10 7.64 -0.04 -7.69
N LEU A 11 6.88 -1.07 -7.36
CA LEU A 11 7.12 -1.95 -6.20
C LEU A 11 7.51 -3.37 -6.60
N GLY A 12 7.92 -3.56 -7.86
CA GLY A 12 8.29 -4.90 -8.32
C GLY A 12 9.60 -5.40 -7.77
N ASP A 13 10.39 -4.55 -7.16
CA ASP A 13 11.70 -4.88 -6.61
C ASP A 13 11.58 -5.20 -5.12
N LYS A 14 12.18 -6.32 -4.70
CA LYS A 14 12.18 -6.73 -3.30
C LYS A 14 12.84 -5.69 -2.39
N SER A 15 13.85 -4.98 -2.88
CA SER A 15 14.52 -3.97 -2.07
C SER A 15 13.58 -2.80 -1.78
N ALA A 16 12.72 -2.45 -2.73
CA ALA A 16 11.73 -1.38 -2.52
C ALA A 16 10.71 -1.77 -1.46
N VAL A 17 10.25 -3.02 -1.48
CA VAL A 17 9.32 -3.52 -0.46
C VAL A 17 10.00 -3.57 0.91
N GLY A 18 11.27 -3.96 0.95
CA GLY A 18 12.04 -3.99 2.19
C GLY A 18 12.19 -2.62 2.82
N GLU A 19 12.47 -1.61 2.00
CA GLU A 19 12.56 -0.23 2.49
C GLU A 19 11.22 0.28 3.01
N LEU A 20 10.13 -0.05 2.31
CA LEU A 20 8.79 0.30 2.74
C LEU A 20 8.47 -0.36 4.08
N SER A 21 8.80 -1.63 4.25
CA SER A 21 8.59 -2.35 5.49
C SER A 21 9.31 -1.69 6.65
N ARG A 22 10.55 -1.27 6.43
CA ARG A 22 11.34 -0.58 7.44
C ARG A 22 10.70 0.74 7.83
N LEU A 23 10.26 1.51 6.86
CA LEU A 23 9.62 2.80 7.09
C LEU A 23 8.34 2.65 7.90
N ILE A 24 7.56 1.63 7.60
CA ILE A 24 6.33 1.34 8.32
C ILE A 24 6.62 1.00 9.79
N LYS A 25 7.67 0.22 10.03
CA LYS A 25 8.06 -0.15 11.39
C LYS A 25 8.49 1.06 12.21
N VAL A 26 9.16 2.01 11.57
CA VAL A 26 9.63 3.22 12.26
C VAL A 26 8.49 4.19 12.54
N GLN A 27 7.66 4.45 11.53
CA GLN A 27 6.62 5.47 11.64
C GLN A 27 5.30 4.98 12.18
N ARG A 28 5.04 3.69 12.10
CA ARG A 28 3.80 3.05 12.57
C ARG A 28 2.54 3.79 12.10
N PRO A 29 2.38 4.01 10.79
CA PRO A 29 1.19 4.70 10.30
C PRO A 29 -0.05 3.84 10.44
N GLN A 30 -1.21 4.48 10.60
CA GLN A 30 -2.49 3.78 10.63
C GLN A 30 -2.94 3.40 9.23
N ILE A 31 -2.64 4.25 8.27
CA ILE A 31 -3.02 4.05 6.87
C ILE A 31 -1.78 4.27 6.02
N ILE A 32 -1.59 3.42 5.02
CA ILE A 32 -0.49 3.52 4.08
C ILE A 32 -1.07 3.71 2.69
N PHE A 33 -0.75 4.82 2.05
CA PHE A 33 -1.23 5.15 0.72
C PHE A 33 -0.06 5.16 -0.25
N LEU A 34 -0.07 4.23 -1.21
CA LEU A 34 1.01 4.08 -2.17
C LEU A 34 0.53 4.47 -3.57
N MET A 35 1.32 5.29 -4.23
CA MET A 35 1.07 5.73 -5.60
C MET A 35 2.12 5.16 -6.54
N GLU A 36 1.74 4.98 -7.80
CA GLU A 36 2.62 4.45 -8.85
C GLU A 36 3.26 3.12 -8.45
N THR A 37 2.44 2.21 -7.93
CA THR A 37 2.92 0.88 -7.53
C THR A 37 3.35 0.05 -8.72
N LYS A 38 2.76 0.28 -9.89
CA LYS A 38 3.01 -0.45 -11.13
C LYS A 38 2.77 -1.96 -10.98
N LEU A 39 1.90 -2.33 -10.05
CA LEU A 39 1.55 -3.72 -9.79
C LEU A 39 0.08 -3.96 -10.09
N LYS A 40 -0.23 -5.17 -10.53
CA LYS A 40 -1.59 -5.64 -10.65
C LYS A 40 -2.08 -6.11 -9.28
N LYS A 41 -3.37 -6.40 -9.19
CA LYS A 41 -3.99 -6.81 -7.93
C LYS A 41 -3.24 -7.95 -7.25
N LYS A 42 -2.79 -8.95 -8.00
CA LYS A 42 -2.05 -10.08 -7.43
C LYS A 42 -0.74 -9.64 -6.81
N GLY A 43 -0.02 -8.74 -7.47
CA GLY A 43 1.24 -8.21 -6.93
C GLY A 43 1.01 -7.40 -5.66
N ILE A 44 -0.08 -6.64 -5.61
CA ILE A 44 -0.45 -5.88 -4.42
C ILE A 44 -0.76 -6.82 -3.25
N GLU A 45 -1.45 -7.93 -3.51
CA GLU A 45 -1.72 -8.92 -2.47
C GLU A 45 -0.42 -9.52 -1.91
N GLU A 46 0.55 -9.77 -2.77
CA GLU A 46 1.84 -10.27 -2.33
C GLU A 46 2.56 -9.25 -1.44
N VAL A 47 2.51 -7.97 -1.81
CA VAL A 47 3.09 -6.90 -1.00
C VAL A 47 2.38 -6.82 0.36
N LYS A 48 1.06 -6.91 0.35
CA LYS A 48 0.28 -6.91 1.59
C LYS A 48 0.76 -8.02 2.53
N ASN A 49 0.95 -9.21 2.01
CA ASN A 49 1.39 -10.35 2.80
C ASN A 49 2.81 -10.15 3.34
N GLU A 50 3.71 -9.59 2.55
CA GLU A 50 5.06 -9.30 3.01
C GLU A 50 5.09 -8.24 4.10
N LEU A 51 4.24 -7.22 3.99
CA LEU A 51 4.13 -6.17 4.99
C LEU A 51 3.36 -6.61 6.23
N LYS A 52 2.71 -7.79 6.17
CA LYS A 52 1.92 -8.35 7.28
C LYS A 52 0.80 -7.41 7.70
N ILE A 53 0.13 -6.85 6.70
CA ILE A 53 -1.01 -5.95 6.89
C ILE A 53 -2.28 -6.71 6.50
N ASP A 54 -3.38 -6.45 7.20
CA ASP A 54 -4.62 -7.21 7.03
C ASP A 54 -5.46 -6.81 5.83
N ASN A 55 -5.49 -5.55 5.50
CA ASN A 55 -6.42 -5.02 4.50
C ASN A 55 -5.74 -4.22 3.42
N VAL A 56 -6.26 -4.32 2.21
CA VAL A 56 -5.81 -3.51 1.09
C VAL A 56 -6.96 -3.24 0.13
N VAL A 57 -6.99 -2.03 -0.41
CA VAL A 57 -7.81 -1.67 -1.56
C VAL A 57 -6.87 -1.12 -2.62
N SER A 58 -6.98 -1.61 -3.83
CA SER A 58 -6.11 -1.15 -4.91
C SER A 58 -6.90 -0.75 -6.14
N VAL A 59 -6.37 0.20 -6.89
CA VAL A 59 -6.89 0.60 -8.20
C VAL A 59 -5.85 0.20 -9.23
N ASP A 60 -6.29 -0.59 -10.21
CA ASP A 60 -5.41 -1.13 -11.23
C ASP A 60 -4.79 -0.02 -12.05
N ARG A 61 -3.56 -0.24 -12.48
CA ARG A 61 -2.81 0.70 -13.31
C ARG A 61 -3.49 1.01 -14.64
N ILE A 62 -4.46 0.18 -15.08
CA ILE A 62 -5.22 0.45 -16.29
C ILE A 62 -6.07 1.71 -16.15
N ARG A 63 -6.62 1.93 -14.95
CA ARG A 63 -7.47 3.10 -14.68
C ARG A 63 -6.67 4.29 -14.18
N MET A 64 -5.61 4.02 -13.45
CA MET A 64 -4.75 5.06 -12.88
C MET A 64 -3.33 4.82 -13.36
N SER A 65 -2.69 5.87 -13.87
CA SER A 65 -1.32 5.76 -14.31
C SER A 65 -0.44 5.28 -13.15
N GLY A 66 0.12 4.09 -13.29
CA GLY A 66 0.99 3.51 -12.29
C GLY A 66 0.33 2.75 -11.16
N GLY A 67 -0.99 2.90 -10.95
CA GLY A 67 -1.72 2.18 -9.91
C GLY A 67 -1.66 2.82 -8.53
N LEU A 68 -2.68 2.55 -7.71
CA LEU A 68 -2.79 3.04 -6.35
C LEU A 68 -3.09 1.88 -5.40
N ALA A 69 -2.62 1.96 -4.16
CA ALA A 69 -2.97 0.99 -3.14
C ALA A 69 -3.11 1.68 -1.78
N LEU A 70 -4.10 1.26 -1.02
CA LEU A 70 -4.36 1.74 0.32
C LEU A 70 -4.37 0.55 1.27
N PHE A 71 -3.50 0.57 2.27
CA PHE A 71 -3.34 -0.52 3.23
C PHE A 71 -3.67 -0.06 4.64
N TRP A 72 -4.27 -0.95 5.44
CA TRP A 72 -4.49 -0.67 6.87
C TRP A 72 -4.69 -1.98 7.62
N ASP A 73 -4.43 -1.96 8.93
CA ASP A 73 -4.64 -3.13 9.78
C ASP A 73 -6.07 -3.16 10.32
N SER A 74 -6.55 -4.38 10.63
CA SER A 74 -7.91 -4.59 11.14
C SER A 74 -8.19 -3.89 12.46
N GLU A 75 -7.18 -3.56 13.22
CA GLU A 75 -7.35 -2.83 14.48
C GLU A 75 -7.85 -1.40 14.26
N TRP A 76 -7.72 -0.90 13.03
CA TRP A 76 -8.17 0.45 12.69
C TRP A 76 -9.50 0.39 11.96
N ASP A 77 -10.45 1.20 12.42
CA ASP A 77 -11.75 1.30 11.79
C ASP A 77 -11.65 2.29 10.61
N VAL A 78 -11.41 1.75 9.44
CA VAL A 78 -11.30 2.55 8.22
C VAL A 78 -12.57 2.39 7.41
N ASN A 79 -13.27 3.49 7.25
CA ASN A 79 -14.53 3.51 6.54
C ASN A 79 -14.30 4.14 5.16
N LEU A 80 -14.24 3.29 4.14
CA LEU A 80 -14.03 3.73 2.77
C LEU A 80 -15.37 4.05 2.12
N ARG A 81 -15.53 5.30 1.72
CA ARG A 81 -16.73 5.72 1.03
C ARG A 81 -16.42 6.01 -0.43
N THR A 82 -17.32 5.54 -1.29
CA THR A 82 -17.25 5.85 -2.71
C THR A 82 -17.86 7.22 -2.96
N LEU A 83 -17.17 8.03 -3.68
CA LEU A 83 -17.67 9.36 -4.04
C LEU A 83 -18.40 9.31 -5.37
#